data_97e4b3535f2557c736b3994840e1473c
#
_entry.id   97e4b3535f2557c736b3994840e1473c
#
_cell.length_a   1.000
_cell.length_b   1.000
_cell.length_c   1.000
_cell.angle_alpha   90.00
_cell.angle_beta   90.00
_cell.angle_gamma   90.00
#
_symmetry.space_group_name_H-M   'P 1'
#
loop_
_entity.id
_entity.type
_entity.pdbx_description
1 polymer ?
#
loop_
_entity_poly.entity_id
_entity_poly.type
_entity_poly.pdbx_seq_one_letter_code
_entity_poly.pdbx_strand_id
1 'polypeptide(L)'
;MREQIMNDLKTAMKNQNKELLNVIRMVKGAIQLEEINVKHELTDEEMVSLISKQIKSRKETIDELKNSNRSELLEKTEKEIEILSKYMPKMMEVDEINKVIDEVFELVKPVDSKDMGKVMGKINPMLKGKADMSLVSKLIKERLS
;
A
#
# COMPACT_ATOMS: atom_id res chain seq x y z
N MET A 1 -5.95 -10.19 9.06
CA MET A 1 -4.67 -10.24 8.31
C MET A 1 -3.62 -11.14 8.94
N ARG A 2 -3.43 -11.07 10.24
CA ARG A 2 -2.44 -11.91 10.95
C ARG A 2 -2.69 -13.40 10.75
N GLU A 3 -3.93 -13.85 10.91
CA GLU A 3 -4.30 -15.25 10.69
C GLU A 3 -4.05 -15.70 9.26
N GLN A 4 -4.36 -14.86 8.28
CA GLN A 4 -4.14 -15.14 6.88
C GLN A 4 -2.64 -15.33 6.60
N ILE A 5 -1.80 -14.46 7.14
CA ILE A 5 -0.33 -14.56 7.00
C ILE A 5 0.17 -15.89 7.60
N MET A 6 -0.31 -16.26 8.79
CA MET A 6 0.08 -17.50 9.44
C MET A 6 -0.40 -18.73 8.69
N ASN A 7 -1.62 -18.70 8.15
CA ASN A 7 -2.15 -19.80 7.34
C ASN A 7 -1.38 -19.95 6.04
N ASP A 8 -1.03 -18.85 5.39
CA ASP A 8 -0.25 -18.86 4.17
C ASP A 8 1.17 -19.37 4.41
N LEU A 9 1.76 -19.06 5.57
CA LEU A 9 3.04 -19.60 5.97
C LEU A 9 3.00 -21.13 6.06
N LYS A 10 1.99 -21.66 6.74
CA LYS A 10 1.80 -23.12 6.87
C LYS A 10 1.59 -23.77 5.51
N THR A 11 0.79 -23.18 4.65
CA THR A 11 0.52 -23.67 3.29
C THR A 11 1.79 -23.66 2.45
N ALA A 12 2.57 -22.59 2.50
CA ALA A 12 3.83 -22.49 1.78
C ALA A 12 4.85 -23.53 2.24
N MET A 13 4.92 -23.80 3.54
CA MET A 13 5.77 -24.86 4.09
C MET A 13 5.33 -26.23 3.60
N LYS A 14 4.02 -26.50 3.64
CA LYS A 14 3.46 -27.79 3.20
C LYS A 14 3.68 -28.04 1.72
N ASN A 15 3.53 -27.02 0.88
CA ASN A 15 3.66 -27.09 -0.57
C ASN A 15 5.10 -26.90 -1.05
N GLN A 16 6.03 -26.68 -0.13
CA GLN A 16 7.46 -26.42 -0.45
C GLN A 16 7.65 -25.25 -1.44
N ASN A 17 6.77 -24.25 -1.36
CA ASN A 17 6.87 -23.04 -2.16
C ASN A 17 7.88 -22.07 -1.52
N LYS A 18 9.12 -22.14 -1.98
CA LYS A 18 10.23 -21.37 -1.40
C LYS A 18 10.06 -19.86 -1.57
N GLU A 19 9.58 -19.42 -2.73
CA GLU A 19 9.39 -17.99 -3.01
C GLU A 19 8.34 -17.38 -2.08
N LEU A 20 7.19 -18.02 -1.97
CA LEU A 20 6.12 -17.59 -1.09
C LEU A 20 6.57 -17.63 0.38
N LEU A 21 7.25 -18.71 0.77
CA LEU A 21 7.75 -18.88 2.13
C LEU A 21 8.72 -17.76 2.51
N ASN A 22 9.65 -17.43 1.63
CA ASN A 22 10.63 -16.35 1.89
C ASN A 22 9.96 -15.00 2.07
N VAL A 23 8.99 -14.67 1.21
CA VAL A 23 8.25 -13.39 1.32
C VAL A 23 7.45 -13.33 2.62
N ILE A 24 6.74 -14.40 2.96
CA ILE A 24 5.91 -14.44 4.17
C ILE A 24 6.78 -14.34 5.43
N ARG A 25 7.91 -15.04 5.46
CA ARG A 25 8.86 -14.94 6.58
C ARG A 25 9.41 -13.54 6.75
N MET A 26 9.69 -12.87 5.63
CA MET A 26 10.17 -11.49 5.64
C MET A 26 9.11 -10.53 6.18
N VAL A 27 7.87 -10.68 5.76
CA VAL A 27 6.74 -9.90 6.25
C VAL A 27 6.54 -10.13 7.75
N LYS A 28 6.54 -11.39 8.18
CA LYS A 28 6.39 -11.75 9.58
C LYS A 28 7.51 -11.14 10.43
N GLY A 29 8.74 -11.22 9.95
CA GLY A 29 9.90 -10.63 10.64
C GLY A 29 9.79 -9.11 10.75
N ALA A 30 9.34 -8.45 9.69
CA ALA A 30 9.12 -7.01 9.70
C ALA A 30 8.02 -6.59 10.67
N ILE A 31 6.94 -7.36 10.75
CA ILE A 31 5.86 -7.12 11.71
C ILE A 31 6.38 -7.26 13.14
N GLN A 32 7.12 -8.32 13.42
CA GLN A 32 7.68 -8.57 14.76
C GLN A 32 8.63 -7.44 15.17
N LEU A 33 9.48 -7.00 14.26
CA LEU A 33 10.41 -5.90 14.54
C LEU A 33 9.68 -4.60 14.85
N GLU A 34 8.67 -4.29 14.07
CA GLU A 34 7.87 -3.08 14.29
C GLU A 34 7.08 -3.16 15.60
N GLU A 35 6.56 -4.33 15.96
CA GLU A 35 5.87 -4.55 17.24
C GLU A 35 6.80 -4.31 18.42
N ILE A 36 8.08 -4.68 18.29
CA ILE A 36 9.09 -4.38 19.32
C ILE A 36 9.32 -2.87 19.40
N ASN A 37 9.41 -2.18 18.27
CA ASN A 37 9.65 -0.73 18.22
C ASN A 37 8.51 0.07 18.84
N VAL A 38 7.26 -0.26 18.49
CA VAL A 38 6.08 0.47 18.97
C VAL A 38 5.53 -0.06 20.29
N LYS A 39 6.05 -1.20 20.78
CA LYS A 39 5.69 -1.83 22.06
C LYS A 39 4.22 -2.25 22.17
N HIS A 40 3.60 -2.57 21.06
CA HIS A 40 2.24 -3.16 21.01
C HIS A 40 2.07 -4.01 19.76
N GLU A 41 1.04 -4.85 19.75
CA GLU A 41 0.70 -5.61 18.56
C GLU A 41 0.17 -4.68 17.47
N LEU A 42 0.58 -4.92 16.21
CA LEU A 42 0.11 -4.14 15.08
C LEU A 42 -1.35 -4.45 14.76
N THR A 43 -2.11 -3.41 14.49
CA THR A 43 -3.45 -3.53 13.93
C THR A 43 -3.39 -3.93 12.46
N ASP A 44 -4.51 -4.35 11.89
CA ASP A 44 -4.58 -4.66 10.46
C ASP A 44 -4.18 -3.45 9.62
N GLU A 45 -4.60 -2.24 9.99
CA GLU A 45 -4.22 -1.01 9.28
C GLU A 45 -2.71 -0.77 9.33
N GLU A 46 -2.10 -0.99 10.48
CA GLU A 46 -0.64 -0.85 10.64
C GLU A 46 0.12 -1.90 9.82
N MET A 47 -0.39 -3.13 9.75
CA MET A 47 0.19 -4.19 8.91
C MET A 47 0.06 -3.86 7.43
N VAL A 48 -1.09 -3.34 7.00
CA VAL A 48 -1.30 -2.88 5.62
C VAL A 48 -0.30 -1.77 5.27
N SER A 49 -0.10 -0.81 6.15
CA SER A 49 0.87 0.27 5.96
C SER A 49 2.29 -0.26 5.81
N LEU A 50 2.68 -1.23 6.63
CA LEU A 50 3.99 -1.86 6.57
C LEU A 50 4.20 -2.59 5.23
N ILE A 51 3.21 -3.37 4.81
CA ILE A 51 3.27 -4.11 3.53
C ILE A 51 3.30 -3.13 2.36
N SER A 52 2.54 -2.05 2.43
CA SER A 52 2.55 -0.99 1.41
C SER A 52 3.94 -0.38 1.22
N LYS A 53 4.65 -0.12 2.31
CA LYS A 53 6.03 0.38 2.27
C LYS A 53 6.97 -0.62 1.61
N GLN A 54 6.80 -1.92 1.90
CA GLN A 54 7.61 -2.95 1.28
C GLN A 54 7.36 -3.07 -0.23
N ILE A 55 6.11 -2.94 -0.66
CA ILE A 55 5.75 -2.90 -2.07
C ILE A 55 6.40 -1.70 -2.76
N LYS A 56 6.30 -0.52 -2.15
CA LYS A 56 6.89 0.71 -2.68
C LYS A 56 8.41 0.58 -2.85
N SER A 57 9.09 0.05 -1.84
CA SER A 57 10.54 -0.20 -1.88
C SER A 57 10.92 -1.12 -3.04
N ARG A 58 10.13 -2.17 -3.28
CA ARG A 58 10.38 -3.10 -4.38
C ARG A 58 10.10 -2.47 -5.75
N LYS A 59 9.11 -1.61 -5.86
CA LYS A 59 8.86 -0.86 -7.10
C LYS A 59 10.02 0.07 -7.44
N GLU A 60 10.61 0.73 -6.44
CA GLU A 60 11.82 1.53 -6.61
C GLU A 60 12.99 0.67 -7.08
N THR A 61 13.15 -0.52 -6.52
CA THR A 61 14.15 -1.49 -6.94
C THR A 61 13.97 -1.90 -8.40
N ILE A 62 12.72 -2.14 -8.82
CA ILE A 62 12.40 -2.46 -10.22
C ILE A 62 12.83 -1.34 -11.15
N ASP A 63 12.55 -0.09 -10.79
CA ASP A 63 12.93 1.06 -11.60
C ASP A 63 14.46 1.16 -11.74
N GLU A 64 15.21 0.86 -10.70
CA GLU A 64 16.66 0.79 -10.74
C GLU A 64 17.18 -0.35 -11.62
N LEU A 65 16.49 -1.50 -11.60
CA LEU A 65 16.88 -2.70 -12.35
C LEU A 65 16.51 -2.65 -13.84
N LYS A 66 15.58 -1.81 -14.25
CA LYS A 66 15.16 -1.69 -15.66
C LYS A 66 16.31 -1.38 -16.61
N ASN A 67 17.30 -0.64 -16.14
CA ASN A 67 18.47 -0.24 -16.93
C ASN A 67 19.66 -1.18 -16.72
N SER A 68 19.48 -2.30 -16.03
CA SER A 68 20.52 -3.28 -15.78
C SER A 68 20.18 -4.62 -16.46
N ASN A 69 21.19 -5.46 -16.70
CA ASN A 69 21.02 -6.78 -17.30
C ASN A 69 20.63 -7.86 -16.26
N ARG A 70 19.98 -7.48 -15.17
CA ARG A 70 19.62 -8.41 -14.07
C ARG A 70 18.17 -8.84 -14.17
N SER A 71 17.79 -9.49 -15.26
CA SER A 71 16.44 -9.92 -15.52
C SER A 71 15.89 -10.92 -14.49
N GLU A 72 16.74 -11.80 -13.96
CA GLU A 72 16.33 -12.77 -12.93
C GLU A 72 15.91 -12.08 -11.64
N LEU A 73 16.67 -11.08 -11.22
CA LEU A 73 16.37 -10.30 -10.02
C LEU A 73 15.11 -9.45 -10.22
N LEU A 74 14.91 -8.93 -11.42
CA LEU A 74 13.70 -8.19 -11.78
C LEU A 74 12.46 -9.07 -11.66
N GLU A 75 12.49 -10.27 -12.24
CA GLU A 75 11.38 -11.24 -12.14
C GLU A 75 11.09 -11.62 -10.71
N LYS A 76 12.12 -11.88 -9.92
CA LYS A 76 11.98 -12.22 -8.50
C LYS A 76 11.29 -11.09 -7.74
N THR A 77 11.71 -9.86 -7.97
CA THR A 77 11.14 -8.68 -7.33
C THR A 77 9.68 -8.47 -7.72
N GLU A 78 9.34 -8.68 -8.99
CA GLU A 78 7.96 -8.60 -9.47
C GLU A 78 7.06 -9.66 -8.81
N LYS A 79 7.56 -10.88 -8.65
CA LYS A 79 6.83 -11.95 -7.96
C LYS A 79 6.60 -11.63 -6.49
N GLU A 80 7.59 -11.04 -5.83
CA GLU A 80 7.46 -10.60 -4.44
C GLU A 80 6.38 -9.54 -4.29
N ILE A 81 6.30 -8.58 -5.21
CA ILE A 81 5.25 -7.57 -5.24
C ILE A 81 3.88 -8.22 -5.43
N GLU A 82 3.76 -9.18 -6.33
CA GLU A 82 2.51 -9.91 -6.56
C GLU A 82 2.02 -10.60 -5.29
N ILE A 83 2.92 -11.28 -4.57
CA ILE A 83 2.59 -11.94 -3.31
C ILE A 83 2.14 -10.95 -2.25
N LEU A 84 2.89 -9.87 -2.08
CA LEU A 84 2.58 -8.81 -1.11
C LEU A 84 1.25 -8.12 -1.42
N SER A 85 0.94 -7.93 -2.70
CA SER A 85 -0.28 -7.26 -3.15
C SER A 85 -1.54 -8.03 -2.75
N LYS A 86 -1.45 -9.34 -2.54
CA LYS A 86 -2.59 -10.17 -2.11
C LYS A 86 -3.07 -9.81 -0.70
N TYR A 87 -2.21 -9.23 0.12
CA TYR A 87 -2.55 -8.80 1.48
C TYR A 87 -3.09 -7.38 1.54
N MET A 88 -3.00 -6.64 0.44
CA MET A 88 -3.50 -5.28 0.38
C MET A 88 -5.01 -5.28 0.18
N PRO A 89 -5.74 -4.37 0.86
CA PRO A 89 -7.16 -4.21 0.57
C PRO A 89 -7.34 -3.74 -0.87
N LYS A 90 -8.50 -4.06 -1.44
CA LYS A 90 -8.83 -3.59 -2.78
C LYS A 90 -8.86 -2.08 -2.77
N MET A 91 -7.98 -1.46 -3.55
CA MET A 91 -7.91 -0.01 -3.64
C MET A 91 -9.10 0.55 -4.42
N MET A 92 -9.56 1.73 -4.02
CA MET A 92 -10.66 2.43 -4.69
C MET A 92 -10.24 2.82 -6.11
N GLU A 93 -11.18 2.66 -7.05
CA GLU A 93 -10.99 3.12 -8.42
C GLU A 93 -11.24 4.62 -8.53
N VAL A 94 -10.81 5.21 -9.65
CA VAL A 94 -10.91 6.66 -9.89
C VAL A 94 -12.35 7.17 -9.71
N ASP A 95 -13.35 6.44 -10.19
CA ASP A 95 -14.76 6.83 -10.07
C ASP A 95 -15.21 6.90 -8.61
N GLU A 96 -14.80 5.94 -7.80
CA GLU A 96 -15.12 5.90 -6.37
C GLU A 96 -14.43 7.05 -5.62
N ILE A 97 -13.17 7.32 -5.95
CA ILE A 97 -12.40 8.43 -5.39
C ILE A 97 -13.07 9.76 -5.73
N ASN A 98 -13.50 9.94 -6.99
CA ASN A 98 -14.17 11.15 -7.44
C ASN A 98 -15.46 11.42 -6.69
N LYS A 99 -16.23 10.38 -6.36
CA LYS A 99 -17.44 10.53 -5.56
C LYS A 99 -17.14 11.10 -4.17
N VAL A 100 -16.09 10.61 -3.53
CA VAL A 100 -15.66 11.12 -2.22
C VAL A 100 -15.16 12.55 -2.34
N ILE A 101 -14.43 12.86 -3.40
CA ILE A 101 -13.96 14.24 -3.67
C ILE A 101 -15.17 15.18 -3.85
N ASP A 102 -16.19 14.76 -4.58
CA ASP A 102 -17.41 15.54 -4.78
C ASP A 102 -18.09 15.86 -3.43
N GLU A 103 -18.22 14.87 -2.56
CA GLU A 103 -18.79 15.05 -1.22
C GLU A 103 -17.98 16.05 -0.38
N VAL A 104 -16.66 15.94 -0.39
CA VAL A 104 -15.77 16.83 0.36
C VAL A 104 -15.83 18.24 -0.22
N PHE A 105 -15.90 18.39 -1.54
CA PHE A 105 -16.03 19.71 -2.20
C PHE A 105 -17.33 20.42 -1.83
N GLU A 106 -18.41 19.68 -1.66
CA GLU A 106 -19.68 20.23 -1.18
C GLU A 106 -19.57 20.75 0.26
N LEU A 107 -18.81 20.06 1.10
CA LEU A 107 -18.61 20.44 2.49
C LEU A 107 -17.64 21.61 2.67
N VAL A 108 -16.53 21.57 1.95
CA VAL A 108 -15.44 22.57 2.10
C VAL A 108 -15.64 23.78 1.20
N LYS A 109 -16.23 23.57 0.01
CA LYS A 109 -16.44 24.58 -1.02
C LYS A 109 -15.15 25.31 -1.39
N PRO A 110 -14.12 24.58 -1.86
CA PRO A 110 -12.85 25.19 -2.22
C PRO A 110 -13.00 26.08 -3.45
N VAL A 111 -12.26 27.17 -3.48
CA VAL A 111 -12.31 28.16 -4.57
C VAL A 111 -11.14 27.96 -5.54
N ASP A 112 -9.95 27.69 -5.00
CA ASP A 112 -8.72 27.56 -5.79
C ASP A 112 -7.74 26.59 -5.13
N SER A 113 -6.53 26.49 -5.72
CA SER A 113 -5.48 25.59 -5.24
C SER A 113 -4.99 25.92 -3.82
N LYS A 114 -5.25 27.10 -3.32
CA LYS A 114 -4.89 27.47 -1.93
C LYS A 114 -5.71 26.71 -0.90
N ASP A 115 -6.90 26.26 -1.29
CA ASP A 115 -7.79 25.47 -0.43
C ASP A 115 -7.49 23.99 -0.44
N MET A 116 -6.47 23.57 -1.21
CA MET A 116 -6.08 22.14 -1.30
C MET A 116 -5.78 21.52 0.07
N GLY A 117 -5.11 22.28 0.95
CA GLY A 117 -4.83 21.83 2.32
C GLY A 117 -6.08 21.50 3.12
N LYS A 118 -7.14 22.29 2.95
CA LYS A 118 -8.43 22.08 3.62
C LYS A 118 -9.12 20.82 3.08
N VAL A 119 -9.09 20.64 1.76
CA VAL A 119 -9.67 19.45 1.10
C VAL A 119 -8.91 18.20 1.53
N MET A 120 -7.58 18.23 1.48
CA MET A 120 -6.74 17.10 1.88
C MET A 120 -6.90 16.76 3.37
N GLY A 121 -7.04 17.75 4.22
CA GLY A 121 -7.27 17.55 5.63
C GLY A 121 -8.58 16.82 5.94
N LYS A 122 -9.60 17.03 5.13
CA LYS A 122 -10.88 16.33 5.24
C LYS A 122 -10.82 14.93 4.62
N ILE A 123 -10.20 14.81 3.43
CA ILE A 123 -10.21 13.59 2.64
C ILE A 123 -9.22 12.54 3.17
N ASN A 124 -8.10 12.98 3.72
CA ASN A 124 -7.02 12.10 4.17
C ASN A 124 -7.51 11.04 5.18
N PRO A 125 -8.25 11.39 6.25
CA PRO A 125 -8.78 10.39 7.16
C PRO A 125 -9.79 9.43 6.51
N MET A 126 -10.49 9.89 5.48
CA MET A 126 -11.51 9.08 4.79
C MET A 126 -10.91 8.05 3.85
N LEU A 127 -9.81 8.38 3.18
CA LEU A 127 -9.23 7.57 2.10
C LEU A 127 -7.89 6.93 2.45
N LYS A 128 -7.28 7.29 3.56
CA LYS A 128 -5.99 6.72 3.97
C LYS A 128 -6.12 5.20 4.12
N GLY A 129 -5.25 4.47 3.41
CA GLY A 129 -5.29 3.01 3.39
C GLY A 129 -6.35 2.42 2.46
N LYS A 130 -7.26 3.22 1.89
CA LYS A 130 -8.32 2.77 0.98
C LYS A 130 -8.06 3.16 -0.46
N ALA A 131 -7.26 4.19 -0.69
CA ALA A 131 -6.93 4.69 -2.01
C ALA A 131 -5.46 5.12 -2.06
N ASP A 132 -4.90 5.19 -3.28
CA ASP A 132 -3.57 5.76 -3.50
C ASP A 132 -3.64 7.26 -3.29
N MET A 133 -3.03 7.74 -2.22
CA MET A 133 -3.08 9.17 -1.86
C MET A 133 -2.39 10.07 -2.89
N SER A 134 -1.41 9.57 -3.64
CA SER A 134 -0.80 10.31 -4.75
C SER A 134 -1.80 10.56 -5.86
N LEU A 135 -2.62 9.57 -6.19
CA LEU A 135 -3.69 9.69 -7.18
C LEU A 135 -4.79 10.64 -6.68
N VAL A 136 -5.17 10.53 -5.41
CA VAL A 136 -6.16 11.42 -4.78
C VAL A 136 -5.71 12.87 -4.87
N SER A 137 -4.46 13.14 -4.49
CA SER A 137 -3.86 14.47 -4.55
C SER A 137 -3.87 15.04 -5.97
N LYS A 138 -3.51 14.23 -6.95
CA LYS A 138 -3.53 14.60 -8.37
C LYS A 138 -4.93 14.98 -8.85
N LEU A 139 -5.93 14.17 -8.51
CA LEU A 139 -7.32 14.39 -8.90
C LEU A 139 -7.87 15.69 -8.29
N ILE A 140 -7.56 15.96 -7.03
CA ILE A 140 -7.97 17.18 -6.35
C ILE A 140 -7.30 18.41 -6.99
N LYS A 141 -6.01 18.31 -7.26
CA LYS A 141 -5.25 19.39 -7.89
C LYS A 141 -5.79 19.74 -9.27
N GLU A 142 -6.16 18.74 -10.07
CA GLU A 142 -6.77 18.94 -11.38
C GLU A 142 -8.09 19.68 -11.29
N ARG A 143 -8.91 19.40 -10.28
CA ARG A 143 -10.20 20.08 -10.07
C ARG A 143 -10.04 21.53 -9.60
N LEU A 144 -8.95 21.84 -8.90
CA LEU A 144 -8.70 23.18 -8.35
C LEU A 144 -7.90 24.08 -9.28
N SER A 145 -7.39 23.54 -10.36
CA SER A 145 -6.63 24.33 -11.36
C SER A 145 -7.51 25.01 -12.40
#